data_bb6220dc9f7360847d1801f7c0565f13
#
_entry.id   bb6220dc9f7360847d1801f7c0565f13
#
_cell.length_a   1.000
_cell.length_b   1.000
_cell.length_c   1.000
_cell.angle_alpha   90.00
_cell.angle_beta   90.00
_cell.angle_gamma   90.00
#
_symmetry.space_group_name_H-M   'P 1'
#
loop_
_entity.id
_entity.type
_entity.pdbx_description
1 polymer ?
#
loop_
_entity_poly.entity_id
_entity_poly.type
_entity_poly.pdbx_seq_one_letter_code
_entity_poly.pdbx_strand_id
1 'polypeptide(L)'
;MCIVRGNKKKYNLVILKKERTNMKKYLLPETGNFYKANLHCHTTMSDGKKTPEEIKELYMKKGYSIVAYTDHDVFIIHNDLTDENFLAMNGFEVEVMDWFGRHPLMDCKVCHLCFVALDKNIELHPLWHREKHVWGDALKVKHLVKFDDSLKNYSWTYSPECLSEMMHIGRNAGFFVTYNHPNWSREGYEQYSKYHGMHAMEIMNGSCIVGGHEDYNPRVYDDFLRLGKKIYCIGADDNHNDRPDNERRSDSGWAWTQIKADKLDYESISDALLKGHFYASEGPEIYDLYVEDGKVHIKCSPADRVTCLYEKRVCGAKFAEIGGEPVTEVAFDANPDYGYFRITVRDERGNVACTNAYFPEDYL
;
A
#
# COMPACT_ATOMS: atom_id res chain seq x y z
N MET A 1 31.94 -64.12 4.81
CA MET A 1 31.08 -64.13 3.64
C MET A 1 29.66 -64.38 4.13
N CYS A 2 28.94 -63.31 4.47
CA CYS A 2 27.53 -63.38 4.91
C CYS A 2 26.73 -62.47 4.01
N ILE A 3 25.89 -63.07 3.20
CA ILE A 3 24.97 -62.35 2.30
C ILE A 3 23.69 -62.04 3.08
N VAL A 4 23.43 -60.74 3.35
CA VAL A 4 22.14 -60.28 3.88
C VAL A 4 21.27 -59.84 2.71
N ARG A 5 20.22 -60.61 2.43
CA ARG A 5 19.17 -60.26 1.46
C ARG A 5 18.22 -59.26 2.12
N GLY A 6 18.27 -57.99 1.69
CA GLY A 6 17.34 -56.95 2.07
C GLY A 6 16.05 -56.96 1.23
N ASN A 7 14.92 -57.19 1.88
CA ASN A 7 13.58 -57.06 1.30
C ASN A 7 13.28 -55.60 0.91
N LYS A 8 13.15 -55.28 -0.38
CA LYS A 8 12.60 -54.00 -0.86
C LYS A 8 11.08 -54.05 -0.72
N LYS A 9 10.56 -53.41 0.33
CA LYS A 9 9.13 -53.05 0.36
C LYS A 9 8.90 -51.90 -0.61
N LYS A 10 8.16 -52.19 -1.70
CA LYS A 10 7.60 -51.16 -2.58
C LYS A 10 6.51 -50.41 -1.82
N TYR A 11 6.80 -49.16 -1.48
CA TYR A 11 5.75 -48.23 -1.07
C TYR A 11 5.01 -47.76 -2.31
N ASN A 12 3.80 -48.26 -2.52
CA ASN A 12 2.88 -47.70 -3.50
C ASN A 12 2.42 -46.33 -2.97
N LEU A 13 3.00 -45.28 -3.49
CA LEU A 13 2.49 -43.92 -3.29
C LEU A 13 1.18 -43.81 -4.08
N VAL A 14 0.05 -44.01 -3.45
CA VAL A 14 -1.25 -43.67 -4.01
C VAL A 14 -1.33 -42.15 -4.07
N ILE A 15 -0.98 -41.60 -5.22
CA ILE A 15 -1.26 -40.20 -5.51
C ILE A 15 -2.78 -40.09 -5.67
N LEU A 16 -3.45 -39.70 -4.61
CA LEU A 16 -4.82 -39.20 -4.69
C LEU A 16 -4.77 -37.94 -5.58
N LYS A 17 -5.06 -38.11 -6.86
CA LYS A 17 -5.46 -37.01 -7.74
C LYS A 17 -6.78 -36.48 -7.14
N LYS A 18 -6.67 -35.47 -6.27
CA LYS A 18 -7.82 -34.66 -5.90
C LYS A 18 -8.32 -34.07 -7.22
N GLU A 19 -9.53 -34.40 -7.61
CA GLU A 19 -10.21 -33.69 -8.70
C GLU A 19 -10.17 -32.21 -8.33
N ARG A 20 -9.30 -31.46 -9.01
CA ARG A 20 -9.32 -30.00 -8.92
C ARG A 20 -10.62 -29.57 -9.59
N THR A 21 -11.59 -29.18 -8.82
CA THR A 21 -12.75 -28.46 -9.34
C THR A 21 -12.21 -27.22 -10.05
N ASN A 22 -12.53 -27.08 -11.33
CA ASN A 22 -12.25 -25.93 -12.20
C ASN A 22 -13.01 -24.69 -11.67
N MET A 23 -12.64 -24.15 -10.52
CA MET A 23 -13.22 -22.92 -10.02
C MET A 23 -12.22 -21.79 -10.15
N LYS A 24 -12.64 -20.72 -10.79
CA LYS A 24 -11.92 -19.46 -10.78
C LYS A 24 -11.79 -18.95 -9.36
N LYS A 25 -10.59 -18.62 -8.95
CA LYS A 25 -10.33 -17.93 -7.68
C LYS A 25 -9.94 -16.49 -8.00
N TYR A 26 -10.83 -15.57 -7.77
CA TYR A 26 -10.58 -14.15 -8.00
C TYR A 26 -9.66 -13.57 -6.93
N LEU A 27 -8.62 -12.87 -7.38
CA LEU A 27 -7.65 -12.16 -6.54
C LEU A 27 -8.01 -10.67 -6.42
N LEU A 28 -8.68 -10.14 -7.44
CA LEU A 28 -9.50 -8.93 -7.34
C LEU A 28 -10.95 -9.38 -7.52
N PRO A 29 -11.94 -8.87 -6.76
CA PRO A 29 -13.34 -9.28 -6.87
C PRO A 29 -13.83 -9.33 -8.31
N GLU A 30 -14.64 -10.34 -8.67
CA GLU A 30 -15.23 -10.45 -10.01
C GLU A 30 -16.15 -9.26 -10.30
N THR A 31 -16.95 -8.91 -9.31
CA THR A 31 -17.93 -7.80 -9.38
C THR A 31 -17.42 -6.59 -8.59
N GLY A 32 -18.20 -5.51 -8.64
CA GLY A 32 -17.86 -4.25 -7.97
C GLY A 32 -17.26 -3.22 -8.91
N ASN A 33 -17.02 -2.03 -8.39
CA ASN A 33 -16.47 -0.89 -9.11
C ASN A 33 -15.02 -0.64 -8.68
N PHE A 34 -14.26 -0.03 -9.57
CA PHE A 34 -12.94 0.49 -9.23
C PHE A 34 -13.05 1.94 -8.77
N TYR A 35 -12.45 2.23 -7.62
CA TYR A 35 -12.37 3.55 -7.01
C TYR A 35 -10.91 3.98 -6.90
N LYS A 36 -10.59 5.12 -7.50
CA LYS A 36 -9.25 5.71 -7.44
C LYS A 36 -9.07 6.43 -6.11
N ALA A 37 -8.05 6.04 -5.35
CA ALA A 37 -7.80 6.52 -4.00
C ALA A 37 -6.40 7.13 -3.84
N ASN A 38 -6.31 8.29 -3.18
CA ASN A 38 -5.08 8.76 -2.56
C ASN A 38 -5.14 8.47 -1.05
N LEU A 39 -4.26 7.62 -0.55
CA LEU A 39 -4.25 7.18 0.84
C LEU A 39 -3.23 7.91 1.73
N HIS A 40 -2.57 8.95 1.17
CA HIS A 40 -1.62 9.80 1.87
C HIS A 40 -1.72 11.24 1.35
N CYS A 41 -2.23 12.14 2.19
CA CYS A 41 -2.58 13.51 1.80
C CYS A 41 -2.41 14.48 2.96
N HIS A 42 -1.72 15.59 2.70
CA HIS A 42 -1.58 16.71 3.62
C HIS A 42 -2.45 17.90 3.22
N THR A 43 -2.93 18.61 4.23
CA THR A 43 -3.77 19.79 4.07
C THR A 43 -3.26 20.95 4.92
N THR A 44 -4.00 22.06 4.94
CA THR A 44 -3.71 23.20 5.85
C THR A 44 -3.87 22.85 7.33
N MET A 45 -4.26 21.62 7.67
CA MET A 45 -4.26 21.12 9.05
C MET A 45 -2.86 20.76 9.54
N SER A 46 -1.93 20.50 8.61
CA SER A 46 -0.50 20.36 8.91
C SER A 46 0.33 21.32 8.04
N ASP A 47 0.99 20.83 7.03
CA ASP A 47 1.91 21.61 6.20
C ASP A 47 1.53 21.67 4.71
N GLY A 48 0.42 21.04 4.33
CA GLY A 48 -0.19 21.22 3.02
C GLY A 48 -0.70 22.64 2.77
N LYS A 49 -0.89 23.04 1.52
CA LYS A 49 -1.27 24.41 1.14
C LYS A 49 -2.73 24.56 0.73
N LYS A 50 -3.47 23.47 0.71
CA LYS A 50 -4.91 23.45 0.36
C LYS A 50 -5.73 23.03 1.58
N THR A 51 -6.93 23.61 1.72
CA THR A 51 -7.88 23.13 2.72
C THR A 51 -8.39 21.74 2.39
N PRO A 52 -8.96 21.00 3.35
CA PRO A 52 -9.58 19.71 3.07
C PRO A 52 -10.63 19.76 1.95
N GLU A 53 -11.43 20.84 1.87
CA GLU A 53 -12.42 21.06 0.82
C GLU A 53 -11.76 21.27 -0.54
N GLU A 54 -10.70 22.08 -0.62
CA GLU A 54 -9.93 22.31 -1.86
C GLU A 54 -9.26 21.03 -2.34
N ILE A 55 -8.79 20.18 -1.43
CA ILE A 55 -8.25 18.85 -1.74
C ILE A 55 -9.34 17.97 -2.34
N LYS A 56 -10.53 17.89 -1.74
CA LYS A 56 -11.66 17.16 -2.31
C LYS A 56 -11.92 17.60 -3.75
N GLU A 57 -12.06 18.91 -3.98
CA GLU A 57 -12.33 19.44 -5.34
C GLU A 57 -11.21 19.10 -6.33
N LEU A 58 -9.94 19.21 -5.91
CA LEU A 58 -8.79 18.92 -6.75
C LEU A 58 -8.78 17.45 -7.18
N TYR A 59 -8.91 16.54 -6.19
CA TYR A 59 -8.85 15.11 -6.45
C TYR A 59 -10.05 14.60 -7.24
N MET A 60 -11.25 15.10 -7.00
CA MET A 60 -12.42 14.79 -7.83
C MET A 60 -12.20 15.22 -9.29
N LYS A 61 -11.62 16.40 -9.55
CA LYS A 61 -11.25 16.85 -10.90
C LYS A 61 -10.23 15.94 -11.58
N LYS A 62 -9.39 15.25 -10.80
CA LYS A 62 -8.41 14.26 -11.28
C LYS A 62 -8.97 12.83 -11.35
N GLY A 63 -10.27 12.64 -11.12
CA GLY A 63 -10.98 11.36 -11.22
C GLY A 63 -10.82 10.46 -9.99
N TYR A 64 -10.41 11.00 -8.84
CA TYR A 64 -10.39 10.26 -7.59
C TYR A 64 -11.75 10.27 -6.92
N SER A 65 -12.09 9.18 -6.27
CA SER A 65 -13.30 9.04 -5.46
C SER A 65 -13.00 8.93 -3.96
N ILE A 66 -11.73 8.76 -3.58
CA ILE A 66 -11.33 8.53 -2.20
C ILE A 66 -10.06 9.33 -1.91
N VAL A 67 -10.05 10.05 -0.78
CA VAL A 67 -8.84 10.62 -0.18
C VAL A 67 -8.82 10.30 1.31
N ALA A 68 -7.70 9.76 1.79
CA ALA A 68 -7.41 9.70 3.21
C ALA A 68 -6.66 10.98 3.61
N TYR A 69 -7.24 11.74 4.52
CA TYR A 69 -6.64 12.94 5.08
C TYR A 69 -5.69 12.54 6.21
N THR A 70 -4.39 12.63 5.95
CA THR A 70 -3.35 12.09 6.83
C THR A 70 -2.38 13.16 7.27
N ASP A 71 -2.91 14.30 7.69
CA ASP A 71 -2.12 15.43 8.21
C ASP A 71 -1.15 15.00 9.30
N HIS A 72 0.04 15.59 9.36
CA HIS A 72 1.09 15.25 10.30
C HIS A 72 0.63 15.35 11.76
N ASP A 73 0.78 14.25 12.48
CA ASP A 73 0.62 14.12 13.94
C ASP A 73 -0.75 14.51 14.52
N VAL A 74 -1.73 14.87 13.68
CA VAL A 74 -3.06 15.29 14.12
C VAL A 74 -4.16 14.45 13.45
N PHE A 75 -4.97 13.79 14.27
CA PHE A 75 -6.11 13.01 13.79
C PHE A 75 -7.37 13.87 13.81
N ILE A 76 -7.76 14.40 12.65
CA ILE A 76 -8.91 15.27 12.47
C ILE A 76 -9.95 14.55 11.60
N ILE A 77 -11.22 14.72 11.96
CA ILE A 77 -12.33 14.02 11.32
C ILE A 77 -12.92 14.90 10.22
N HIS A 78 -13.02 14.31 9.01
CA HIS A 78 -13.53 14.97 7.80
C HIS A 78 -14.75 14.23 7.21
N ASN A 79 -15.58 13.58 8.03
CA ASN A 79 -16.77 12.84 7.58
C ASN A 79 -17.78 13.71 6.82
N ASP A 80 -17.81 15.01 7.10
CA ASP A 80 -18.66 16.02 6.45
C ASP A 80 -18.30 16.27 4.99
N LEU A 81 -17.10 15.90 4.55
CA LEU A 81 -16.68 15.98 3.16
C LEU A 81 -17.16 14.79 2.31
N THR A 82 -17.64 13.72 2.94
CA THR A 82 -18.15 12.54 2.23
C THR A 82 -19.50 12.84 1.60
N ASP A 83 -19.66 12.44 0.33
CA ASP A 83 -20.93 12.47 -0.41
C ASP A 83 -21.09 11.23 -1.31
N GLU A 84 -22.05 11.23 -2.22
CA GLU A 84 -22.35 10.09 -3.10
C GLU A 84 -21.22 9.75 -4.10
N ASN A 85 -20.32 10.71 -4.40
CA ASN A 85 -19.26 10.60 -5.38
C ASN A 85 -17.85 10.64 -4.78
N PHE A 86 -17.75 10.93 -3.48
CA PHE A 86 -16.49 11.11 -2.79
C PHE A 86 -16.53 10.60 -1.35
N LEU A 87 -15.54 9.80 -0.99
CA LEU A 87 -15.32 9.31 0.37
C LEU A 87 -14.08 9.97 0.97
N ALA A 88 -14.28 10.75 2.03
CA ALA A 88 -13.22 11.24 2.90
C ALA A 88 -12.91 10.17 3.96
N MET A 89 -11.73 9.57 3.90
CA MET A 89 -11.26 8.69 4.97
C MET A 89 -10.44 9.49 5.98
N ASN A 90 -10.68 9.22 7.26
CA ASN A 90 -9.97 9.90 8.33
C ASN A 90 -8.64 9.22 8.61
N GLY A 91 -7.59 9.98 8.82
CA GLY A 91 -6.27 9.43 9.10
C GLY A 91 -5.31 10.45 9.68
N PHE A 92 -4.10 10.03 9.90
CA PHE A 92 -2.97 10.90 10.27
C PHE A 92 -1.66 10.22 9.88
N GLU A 93 -0.64 11.02 9.62
CA GLU A 93 0.72 10.55 9.48
C GLU A 93 1.53 10.88 10.72
N VAL A 94 2.35 9.93 11.19
CA VAL A 94 3.29 10.16 12.28
C VAL A 94 4.69 10.26 11.71
N GLU A 95 5.39 11.34 12.06
CA GLU A 95 6.80 11.51 11.80
C GLU A 95 7.62 11.07 13.02
N VAL A 96 8.49 10.08 12.83
CA VAL A 96 9.39 9.57 13.87
C VAL A 96 10.84 9.84 13.49
N MET A 97 11.47 10.75 14.21
CA MET A 97 12.86 11.13 13.97
C MET A 97 13.80 10.78 15.13
N ASP A 98 15.06 10.46 14.82
CA ASP A 98 16.12 10.41 15.81
C ASP A 98 16.75 11.79 16.04
N TRP A 99 15.92 12.73 16.46
CA TRP A 99 16.31 14.12 16.71
C TRP A 99 17.19 14.25 17.94
N PHE A 100 18.47 14.56 17.76
CA PHE A 100 19.44 14.80 18.84
C PHE A 100 20.29 16.05 18.54
N GLY A 101 19.64 17.16 18.13
CA GLY A 101 20.32 18.40 17.75
C GLY A 101 21.05 18.32 16.42
N ARG A 102 20.72 17.35 15.58
CA ARG A 102 21.24 17.16 14.21
C ARG A 102 20.41 18.00 13.23
N HIS A 103 20.94 18.17 12.03
CA HIS A 103 20.18 18.82 10.96
C HIS A 103 19.09 17.86 10.44
N PRO A 104 17.78 18.26 10.48
CA PRO A 104 16.67 17.35 10.18
C PRO A 104 16.80 16.63 8.83
N LEU A 105 17.18 17.36 7.78
CA LEU A 105 17.26 16.80 6.42
C LEU A 105 18.61 16.11 6.10
N MET A 106 19.63 16.25 6.94
CA MET A 106 20.97 15.77 6.62
C MET A 106 21.46 14.63 7.50
N ASP A 107 21.15 14.70 8.79
CA ASP A 107 21.79 13.85 9.79
C ASP A 107 20.80 12.99 10.57
N CYS A 108 19.49 13.26 10.52
CA CYS A 108 18.49 12.50 11.22
C CYS A 108 18.04 11.28 10.43
N LYS A 109 17.81 10.18 11.14
CA LYS A 109 16.98 9.07 10.63
C LYS A 109 15.53 9.44 10.82
N VAL A 110 14.71 9.08 9.85
CA VAL A 110 13.29 9.40 9.85
C VAL A 110 12.51 8.22 9.30
N CYS A 111 11.34 7.97 9.88
CA CYS A 111 10.36 7.02 9.39
C CYS A 111 8.97 7.64 9.50
N HIS A 112 8.20 7.54 8.45
CA HIS A 112 6.81 7.99 8.44
C HIS A 112 5.85 6.81 8.35
N LEU A 113 4.74 6.93 9.09
CA LEU A 113 3.70 5.91 9.15
C LEU A 113 2.34 6.59 9.01
N CYS A 114 1.54 6.20 8.01
CA CYS A 114 0.14 6.59 7.95
C CYS A 114 -0.76 5.61 8.68
N PHE A 115 -1.78 6.17 9.32
CA PHE A 115 -2.85 5.48 10.03
C PHE A 115 -4.18 5.95 9.44
N VAL A 116 -4.83 5.11 8.64
CA VAL A 116 -6.13 5.40 8.04
C VAL A 116 -7.21 4.64 8.81
N ALA A 117 -8.16 5.34 9.40
CA ALA A 117 -9.23 4.74 10.18
C ALA A 117 -10.09 3.81 9.32
N LEU A 118 -10.40 2.61 9.82
CA LEU A 118 -11.21 1.60 9.13
C LEU A 118 -12.70 1.72 9.44
N ASP A 119 -13.08 2.61 10.36
CA ASP A 119 -14.47 2.95 10.68
C ASP A 119 -14.56 4.47 10.86
N LYS A 120 -15.56 5.09 10.23
CA LYS A 120 -15.83 6.54 10.31
C LYS A 120 -16.10 7.04 11.74
N ASN A 121 -16.44 6.15 12.67
CA ASN A 121 -16.71 6.45 14.07
C ASN A 121 -15.46 6.37 14.96
N ILE A 122 -14.30 6.01 14.42
CA ILE A 122 -13.04 6.14 15.15
C ILE A 122 -12.69 7.61 15.18
N GLU A 123 -12.63 8.18 16.39
CA GLU A 123 -12.38 9.61 16.59
C GLU A 123 -11.20 9.88 17.52
N LEU A 124 -10.67 8.85 18.21
CA LEU A 124 -9.61 9.02 19.18
C LEU A 124 -8.23 8.73 18.59
N HIS A 125 -7.30 9.67 18.77
CA HIS A 125 -5.91 9.51 18.39
C HIS A 125 -5.21 8.50 19.31
N PRO A 126 -4.78 7.33 18.82
CA PRO A 126 -4.30 6.25 19.69
C PRO A 126 -2.88 6.46 20.24
N LEU A 127 -2.10 7.34 19.61
CA LEU A 127 -0.69 7.61 19.91
C LEU A 127 -0.46 9.02 20.47
N TRP A 128 -1.47 9.62 21.13
CA TRP A 128 -1.43 11.02 21.49
C TRP A 128 -0.47 11.36 22.63
N HIS A 129 0.26 12.47 22.46
CA HIS A 129 1.04 13.11 23.51
C HIS A 129 0.64 14.58 23.64
N ARG A 130 0.20 14.99 24.83
CA ARG A 130 -0.38 16.32 25.08
C ARG A 130 0.61 17.47 24.88
N GLU A 131 1.92 17.21 25.00
CA GLU A 131 2.97 18.25 25.01
C GLU A 131 4.00 18.09 23.90
N LYS A 132 4.15 16.90 23.30
CA LYS A 132 5.21 16.56 22.34
C LYS A 132 4.63 16.06 21.03
N HIS A 133 5.51 15.87 20.06
CA HIS A 133 5.24 15.18 18.81
C HIS A 133 4.22 15.87 17.87
N VAL A 134 3.93 17.13 18.06
CA VAL A 134 3.15 17.96 17.13
C VAL A 134 3.98 19.18 16.78
N TRP A 135 4.17 19.42 15.48
CA TRP A 135 5.09 20.43 14.97
C TRP A 135 4.42 21.36 13.95
N GLY A 136 5.10 22.42 13.58
CA GLY A 136 4.71 23.28 12.47
C GLY A 136 3.28 23.82 12.61
N ASP A 137 2.56 23.79 11.50
CA ASP A 137 1.19 24.32 11.42
C ASP A 137 0.17 23.42 12.11
N ALA A 138 0.45 22.13 12.30
CA ALA A 138 -0.39 21.22 13.09
C ALA A 138 -0.61 21.69 14.53
N LEU A 139 0.33 22.48 15.10
CA LEU A 139 0.16 23.10 16.40
C LEU A 139 -1.07 24.02 16.49
N LYS A 140 -1.47 24.64 15.38
CA LYS A 140 -2.63 25.56 15.32
C LYS A 140 -3.95 24.82 15.51
N VAL A 141 -4.00 23.55 15.06
CA VAL A 141 -5.20 22.71 15.07
C VAL A 141 -5.16 21.60 16.13
N LYS A 142 -4.09 21.49 16.89
CA LYS A 142 -3.90 20.53 17.97
C LYS A 142 -5.10 20.42 18.93
N HIS A 143 -5.81 21.54 19.17
CA HIS A 143 -6.97 21.60 20.04
C HIS A 143 -8.21 20.86 19.48
N LEU A 144 -8.21 20.49 18.20
CA LEU A 144 -9.28 19.72 17.56
C LEU A 144 -9.11 18.20 17.74
N VAL A 145 -7.91 17.74 18.12
CA VAL A 145 -7.61 16.31 18.28
C VAL A 145 -8.33 15.74 19.50
N LYS A 146 -9.11 14.70 19.28
CA LYS A 146 -9.75 13.93 20.34
C LYS A 146 -8.85 12.77 20.76
N PHE A 147 -8.76 12.53 22.06
CA PHE A 147 -7.95 11.45 22.63
C PHE A 147 -8.57 10.97 23.95
N ASP A 148 -8.15 9.80 24.42
CA ASP A 148 -8.59 9.27 25.70
C ASP A 148 -7.80 9.91 26.87
N ASP A 149 -8.45 10.77 27.62
CA ASP A 149 -7.85 11.51 28.76
C ASP A 149 -7.40 10.57 29.90
N SER A 150 -7.94 9.36 29.98
CA SER A 150 -7.54 8.38 30.99
C SER A 150 -6.19 7.73 30.69
N LEU A 151 -5.73 7.79 29.42
CA LEU A 151 -4.47 7.22 29.00
C LEU A 151 -3.30 8.16 29.28
N LYS A 152 -2.13 7.57 29.54
CA LYS A 152 -0.87 8.29 29.62
C LYS A 152 -0.46 8.80 28.25
N ASN A 153 0.31 9.89 28.23
CA ASN A 153 0.96 10.36 27.01
C ASN A 153 1.80 9.26 26.39
N TYR A 154 1.58 9.00 25.08
CA TYR A 154 2.43 8.08 24.34
C TYR A 154 3.66 8.84 23.82
N SER A 155 4.86 8.35 24.16
CA SER A 155 6.10 8.92 23.66
C SER A 155 6.82 7.92 22.81
N TRP A 156 7.28 8.32 21.64
CA TRP A 156 8.02 7.46 20.74
C TRP A 156 9.46 7.94 20.53
N THR A 157 10.27 7.00 20.07
CA THR A 157 11.65 7.21 19.67
C THR A 157 11.91 6.44 18.40
N TYR A 158 12.86 6.90 17.59
CA TYR A 158 13.25 6.19 16.39
C TYR A 158 13.98 4.88 16.77
N SER A 159 13.25 3.79 16.81
CA SER A 159 13.77 2.43 16.92
C SER A 159 12.82 1.42 16.27
N PRO A 160 13.31 0.30 15.75
CA PRO A 160 12.44 -0.73 15.16
C PRO A 160 11.37 -1.26 16.10
N GLU A 161 11.70 -1.37 17.38
CA GLU A 161 10.79 -1.85 18.43
C GLU A 161 9.64 -0.85 18.63
N CYS A 162 9.98 0.44 18.79
CA CYS A 162 8.97 1.50 18.98
C CYS A 162 8.09 1.67 17.76
N LEU A 163 8.67 1.72 16.55
CA LEU A 163 7.92 1.81 15.30
C LEU A 163 6.95 0.63 15.12
N SER A 164 7.40 -0.58 15.44
CA SER A 164 6.55 -1.77 15.38
C SER A 164 5.45 -1.73 16.45
N GLU A 165 5.74 -1.26 17.67
CA GLU A 165 4.74 -1.06 18.71
C GLU A 165 3.66 -0.06 18.27
N MET A 166 4.06 1.08 17.69
CA MET A 166 3.13 2.09 17.16
C MET A 166 2.20 1.50 16.10
N MET A 167 2.74 0.71 15.15
CA MET A 167 1.94 0.02 14.15
C MET A 167 0.92 -0.94 14.78
N HIS A 168 1.32 -1.70 15.82
CA HIS A 168 0.41 -2.59 16.53
C HIS A 168 -0.66 -1.84 17.33
N ILE A 169 -0.32 -0.74 17.97
CA ILE A 169 -1.29 0.13 18.67
C ILE A 169 -2.33 0.64 17.67
N GLY A 170 -1.88 1.18 16.53
CA GLY A 170 -2.79 1.67 15.49
C GLY A 170 -3.72 0.58 14.94
N ARG A 171 -3.19 -0.60 14.63
CA ARG A 171 -4.02 -1.75 14.21
C ARG A 171 -5.07 -2.13 15.24
N ASN A 172 -4.67 -2.22 16.50
CA ASN A 172 -5.58 -2.57 17.60
C ASN A 172 -6.65 -1.50 17.84
N ALA A 173 -6.34 -0.24 17.48
CA ALA A 173 -7.28 0.88 17.51
C ALA A 173 -8.17 0.98 16.26
N GLY A 174 -8.03 0.04 15.30
CA GLY A 174 -8.87 -0.03 14.11
C GLY A 174 -8.35 0.76 12.90
N PHE A 175 -7.06 1.00 12.80
CA PHE A 175 -6.45 1.70 11.67
C PHE A 175 -5.80 0.74 10.69
N PHE A 176 -5.90 1.06 9.40
CA PHE A 176 -5.04 0.51 8.34
C PHE A 176 -3.71 1.27 8.40
N VAL A 177 -2.62 0.54 8.66
CA VAL A 177 -1.31 1.16 8.91
C VAL A 177 -0.38 0.92 7.74
N THR A 178 0.27 1.96 7.24
CA THR A 178 1.23 1.89 6.15
C THR A 178 2.61 2.39 6.56
N TYR A 179 3.64 1.77 5.98
CA TYR A 179 5.02 2.25 6.01
C TYR A 179 5.27 3.07 4.75
N ASN A 180 5.64 4.35 4.92
CA ASN A 180 5.60 5.33 3.85
C ASN A 180 6.98 5.57 3.21
N HIS A 181 6.99 5.97 1.95
CA HIS A 181 8.08 6.50 1.12
C HIS A 181 9.51 6.15 1.59
N PRO A 182 9.89 4.86 1.63
CA PRO A 182 11.20 4.42 2.15
C PRO A 182 12.38 5.03 1.41
N ASN A 183 12.16 5.49 0.19
CA ASN A 183 13.18 6.11 -0.63
C ASN A 183 13.50 7.55 -0.17
N TRP A 184 12.48 8.32 0.19
CA TRP A 184 12.64 9.63 0.80
C TRP A 184 13.27 9.52 2.21
N SER A 185 12.80 8.60 3.02
CA SER A 185 13.29 8.34 4.39
C SER A 185 14.74 7.88 4.43
N ARG A 186 15.26 7.38 3.30
CA ARG A 186 16.65 6.89 3.16
C ARG A 186 17.01 5.79 4.16
N GLU A 187 16.00 5.07 4.65
CA GLU A 187 16.22 3.93 5.52
C GLU A 187 16.86 2.77 4.77
N GLY A 188 17.85 2.15 5.38
CA GLY A 188 18.50 0.97 4.83
C GLY A 188 17.83 -0.33 5.29
N TYR A 189 18.21 -1.44 4.65
CA TYR A 189 17.72 -2.78 4.99
C TYR A 189 17.86 -3.11 6.49
N GLU A 190 18.92 -2.65 7.14
CA GLU A 190 19.17 -2.89 8.58
C GLU A 190 18.09 -2.27 9.48
N GLN A 191 17.41 -1.21 9.02
CA GLN A 191 16.32 -0.55 9.72
C GLN A 191 15.00 -1.24 9.37
N TYR A 192 14.52 -1.07 8.13
CA TYR A 192 13.16 -1.48 7.76
C TYR A 192 12.94 -3.01 7.82
N SER A 193 13.98 -3.82 7.65
CA SER A 193 13.84 -5.28 7.77
C SER A 193 13.32 -5.76 9.13
N LYS A 194 13.45 -4.94 10.16
CA LYS A 194 13.00 -5.23 11.53
C LYS A 194 11.56 -4.76 11.81
N TYR A 195 10.98 -3.92 10.95
CA TYR A 195 9.63 -3.38 11.15
C TYR A 195 8.57 -4.46 10.93
N HIS A 196 7.54 -4.46 11.79
CA HIS A 196 6.39 -5.35 11.67
C HIS A 196 5.16 -4.71 12.28
N GLY A 197 3.98 -5.12 11.79
CA GLY A 197 2.71 -4.56 12.23
C GLY A 197 2.00 -3.72 11.18
N MET A 198 2.69 -3.25 10.12
CA MET A 198 2.03 -2.57 8.99
C MET A 198 1.10 -3.53 8.23
N HIS A 199 0.04 -2.99 7.62
CA HIS A 199 -0.78 -3.68 6.64
C HIS A 199 -0.18 -3.58 5.24
N ALA A 200 0.39 -2.43 4.91
CA ALA A 200 0.96 -2.15 3.60
C ALA A 200 2.20 -1.26 3.69
N MET A 201 2.90 -1.12 2.57
CA MET A 201 3.89 -0.07 2.37
C MET A 201 3.57 0.73 1.11
N GLU A 202 4.01 1.97 1.04
CA GLU A 202 4.02 2.72 -0.20
C GLU A 202 5.09 2.16 -1.13
N ILE A 203 4.64 1.53 -2.23
CA ILE A 203 5.54 1.09 -3.30
C ILE A 203 5.75 2.20 -4.32
N MET A 204 4.83 3.18 -4.37
CA MET A 204 4.85 4.36 -5.23
C MET A 204 4.44 5.59 -4.42
N ASN A 205 5.17 6.70 -4.58
CA ASN A 205 4.88 7.96 -3.89
C ASN A 205 5.09 9.16 -4.82
N GLY A 206 4.04 9.96 -5.02
CA GLY A 206 4.03 11.09 -5.95
C GLY A 206 4.93 12.25 -5.52
N SER A 207 5.01 12.56 -4.23
CA SER A 207 5.90 13.58 -3.68
C SER A 207 7.38 13.24 -3.92
N CYS A 208 7.73 11.95 -3.85
CA CYS A 208 9.07 11.47 -4.20
C CYS A 208 9.44 11.79 -5.65
N ILE A 209 8.51 11.60 -6.60
CA ILE A 209 8.73 11.93 -8.02
C ILE A 209 9.10 13.40 -8.17
N VAL A 210 8.29 14.30 -7.63
CA VAL A 210 8.52 15.75 -7.78
C VAL A 210 9.70 16.24 -6.95
N GLY A 211 10.06 15.54 -5.89
CA GLY A 211 11.25 15.75 -5.06
C GLY A 211 12.54 15.28 -5.72
N GLY A 212 12.45 14.50 -6.79
CA GLY A 212 13.61 13.95 -7.52
C GLY A 212 14.15 12.65 -6.92
N HIS A 213 13.33 11.94 -6.12
CA HIS A 213 13.60 10.60 -5.64
C HIS A 213 13.03 9.54 -6.59
N GLU A 214 13.51 8.31 -6.46
CA GLU A 214 12.84 7.16 -7.08
C GLU A 214 11.48 6.94 -6.39
N ASP A 215 10.43 6.85 -7.16
CA ASP A 215 9.04 6.76 -6.68
C ASP A 215 8.53 5.31 -6.57
N TYR A 216 9.13 4.41 -7.35
CA TYR A 216 8.77 3.00 -7.36
C TYR A 216 9.79 2.16 -6.59
N ASN A 217 9.37 1.56 -5.47
CA ASN A 217 10.21 0.85 -4.51
C ASN A 217 9.97 -0.68 -4.46
N PRO A 218 10.05 -1.42 -5.58
CA PRO A 218 9.79 -2.85 -5.59
C PRO A 218 10.81 -3.64 -4.76
N ARG A 219 12.04 -3.11 -4.59
CA ARG A 219 13.08 -3.79 -3.83
C ARG A 219 12.74 -3.87 -2.35
N VAL A 220 12.30 -2.79 -1.74
CA VAL A 220 11.91 -2.77 -0.32
C VAL A 220 10.72 -3.70 -0.08
N TYR A 221 9.74 -3.67 -1.00
CA TYR A 221 8.59 -4.57 -0.94
C TYR A 221 9.00 -6.04 -1.01
N ASP A 222 9.83 -6.40 -1.99
CA ASP A 222 10.33 -7.78 -2.15
C ASP A 222 11.18 -8.24 -0.94
N ASP A 223 11.92 -7.34 -0.31
CA ASP A 223 12.68 -7.66 0.90
C ASP A 223 11.75 -8.01 2.06
N PHE A 224 10.66 -7.24 2.28
CA PHE A 224 9.65 -7.60 3.27
C PHE A 224 9.00 -8.96 2.99
N LEU A 225 8.60 -9.21 1.75
CA LEU A 225 7.98 -10.48 1.35
C LEU A 225 8.93 -11.67 1.58
N ARG A 226 10.22 -11.54 1.23
CA ARG A 226 11.25 -12.58 1.45
C ARG A 226 11.57 -12.82 2.92
N LEU A 227 11.32 -11.84 3.79
CA LEU A 227 11.37 -11.99 5.24
C LEU A 227 10.12 -12.68 5.80
N GLY A 228 9.20 -13.12 4.95
CA GLY A 228 7.96 -13.78 5.33
C GLY A 228 6.86 -12.83 5.80
N LYS A 229 7.00 -11.53 5.56
CA LYS A 229 5.99 -10.54 5.94
C LYS A 229 4.92 -10.47 4.87
N LYS A 230 3.70 -10.85 5.21
CA LYS A 230 2.54 -10.74 4.33
C LYS A 230 1.95 -9.35 4.48
N ILE A 231 2.42 -8.42 3.67
CA ILE A 231 1.95 -7.04 3.60
C ILE A 231 1.50 -6.72 2.19
N TYR A 232 0.64 -5.73 2.07
CA TYR A 232 0.19 -5.17 0.79
C TYR A 232 1.13 -4.07 0.31
N CYS A 233 0.89 -3.56 -0.91
CA CYS A 233 1.56 -2.37 -1.43
C CYS A 233 0.54 -1.38 -2.00
N ILE A 234 0.73 -0.10 -1.68
CA ILE A 234 -0.13 1.00 -2.12
C ILE A 234 0.65 2.01 -2.95
N GLY A 235 -0.07 2.76 -3.78
CA GLY A 235 0.40 4.01 -4.37
C GLY A 235 -0.32 5.17 -3.72
N ALA A 236 0.39 6.26 -3.44
CA ALA A 236 -0.17 7.47 -2.87
C ALA A 236 0.61 8.69 -3.33
N ASP A 237 0.00 9.88 -3.22
CA ASP A 237 0.66 11.11 -3.68
C ASP A 237 1.52 11.76 -2.61
N ASP A 238 1.13 11.68 -1.32
CA ASP A 238 1.80 12.41 -0.24
C ASP A 238 1.89 13.91 -0.57
N ASN A 239 0.77 14.44 -1.06
CA ASN A 239 0.70 15.78 -1.63
C ASN A 239 0.71 16.86 -0.55
N HIS A 240 1.50 17.91 -0.79
CA HIS A 240 1.54 19.13 0.03
C HIS A 240 1.02 20.34 -0.75
N ASN A 241 0.95 20.25 -2.07
CA ASN A 241 0.47 21.29 -2.98
C ASN A 241 1.26 22.62 -2.89
N ASP A 242 2.58 22.53 -2.68
CA ASP A 242 3.50 23.68 -2.69
C ASP A 242 3.62 24.35 -4.07
N ARG A 243 3.16 23.66 -5.11
CA ARG A 243 3.18 24.14 -6.50
C ARG A 243 1.78 24.25 -7.06
N PRO A 244 1.54 25.17 -8.01
CA PRO A 244 0.28 25.24 -8.73
C PRO A 244 -0.09 23.91 -9.40
N ASP A 245 -1.38 23.58 -9.43
CA ASP A 245 -1.90 22.30 -9.94
C ASP A 245 -1.59 22.04 -11.43
N ASN A 246 -1.25 23.07 -12.21
CA ASN A 246 -0.90 23.02 -13.62
C ASN A 246 0.63 22.96 -13.87
N GLU A 247 1.44 22.96 -12.85
CA GLU A 247 2.89 22.77 -13.00
C GLU A 247 3.24 21.27 -13.05
N ARG A 248 4.31 20.94 -13.79
CA ARG A 248 4.81 19.56 -13.88
C ARG A 248 5.32 19.00 -12.55
N ARG A 249 5.64 19.87 -11.60
CA ARG A 249 6.06 19.53 -10.24
C ARG A 249 4.95 19.66 -9.21
N SER A 250 3.69 19.73 -9.65
CA SER A 250 2.55 19.52 -8.75
C SER A 250 2.58 18.07 -8.27
N ASP A 251 2.47 17.87 -6.98
CA ASP A 251 2.59 16.57 -6.30
C ASP A 251 1.27 15.80 -6.19
N SER A 252 0.25 16.18 -6.94
CA SER A 252 -1.08 15.55 -6.91
C SER A 252 -1.40 14.81 -8.20
N GLY A 253 -1.80 13.54 -8.10
CA GLY A 253 -2.27 12.72 -9.21
C GLY A 253 -1.18 11.91 -9.91
N TRP A 254 -0.07 11.63 -9.26
CA TRP A 254 1.04 10.85 -9.79
C TRP A 254 0.94 9.36 -9.48
N ALA A 255 0.58 9.03 -8.24
CA ALA A 255 0.45 7.65 -7.82
C ALA A 255 -0.84 7.46 -7.02
N TRP A 256 -1.48 6.31 -7.19
CA TRP A 256 -2.73 6.02 -6.51
C TRP A 256 -2.91 4.54 -6.20
N THR A 257 -3.80 4.27 -5.27
CA THR A 257 -4.32 2.93 -5.02
C THR A 257 -5.66 2.77 -5.72
N GLN A 258 -5.77 1.77 -6.61
CA GLN A 258 -7.01 1.45 -7.29
C GLN A 258 -7.75 0.37 -6.52
N ILE A 259 -8.80 0.74 -5.81
CA ILE A 259 -9.56 -0.14 -4.90
C ILE A 259 -10.77 -0.70 -5.63
N LYS A 260 -11.01 -2.02 -5.52
CA LYS A 260 -12.20 -2.67 -6.05
C LYS A 260 -13.17 -3.04 -4.92
N ALA A 261 -14.36 -2.43 -4.93
CA ALA A 261 -15.40 -2.63 -3.91
C ALA A 261 -16.80 -2.53 -4.51
N ASP A 262 -17.79 -3.08 -3.82
CA ASP A 262 -19.18 -3.07 -4.29
C ASP A 262 -19.78 -1.66 -4.28
N LYS A 263 -19.42 -0.84 -3.28
CA LYS A 263 -19.95 0.51 -3.06
C LYS A 263 -18.86 1.49 -2.65
N LEU A 264 -19.10 2.76 -2.93
CA LEU A 264 -18.32 3.87 -2.41
C LEU A 264 -18.84 4.27 -1.03
N ASP A 265 -18.60 3.42 -0.05
CA ASP A 265 -18.89 3.73 1.36
C ASP A 265 -17.75 3.27 2.27
N TYR A 266 -17.73 3.78 3.48
CA TYR A 266 -16.63 3.58 4.42
C TYR A 266 -16.40 2.09 4.73
N GLU A 267 -17.49 1.31 4.93
CA GLU A 267 -17.43 -0.10 5.27
C GLU A 267 -16.88 -0.94 4.10
N SER A 268 -17.41 -0.74 2.89
CA SER A 268 -16.99 -1.48 1.69
C SER A 268 -15.54 -1.20 1.32
N ILE A 269 -15.09 0.05 1.44
CA ILE A 269 -13.70 0.43 1.16
C ILE A 269 -12.74 -0.09 2.22
N SER A 270 -13.11 -0.01 3.51
CA SER A 270 -12.31 -0.57 4.61
C SER A 270 -12.16 -2.08 4.51
N ASP A 271 -13.24 -2.79 4.15
CA ASP A 271 -13.21 -4.23 3.89
C ASP A 271 -12.29 -4.58 2.72
N ALA A 272 -12.36 -3.82 1.63
CA ALA A 272 -11.48 -3.99 0.48
C ALA A 272 -9.99 -3.76 0.83
N LEU A 273 -9.69 -2.75 1.65
CA LEU A 273 -8.34 -2.50 2.16
C LEU A 273 -7.83 -3.68 3.00
N LEU A 274 -8.64 -4.19 3.92
CA LEU A 274 -8.26 -5.33 4.76
C LEU A 274 -8.06 -6.63 3.98
N LYS A 275 -8.78 -6.81 2.87
CA LYS A 275 -8.70 -8.01 2.01
C LYS A 275 -7.67 -7.89 0.89
N GLY A 276 -7.05 -6.72 0.70
CA GLY A 276 -6.09 -6.49 -0.39
C GLY A 276 -6.74 -6.43 -1.78
N HIS A 277 -8.02 -6.05 -1.87
CA HIS A 277 -8.77 -5.91 -3.12
C HIS A 277 -8.40 -4.61 -3.86
N PHE A 278 -7.13 -4.41 -4.08
CA PHE A 278 -6.59 -3.21 -4.73
C PHE A 278 -5.20 -3.48 -5.34
N TYR A 279 -4.74 -2.53 -6.14
CA TYR A 279 -3.39 -2.47 -6.67
C TYR A 279 -2.88 -1.03 -6.70
N ALA A 280 -1.55 -0.85 -6.71
CA ALA A 280 -0.91 0.46 -6.86
C ALA A 280 -0.71 0.79 -8.34
N SER A 281 -0.86 2.07 -8.74
CA SER A 281 -0.64 2.50 -10.13
C SER A 281 -0.15 3.94 -10.24
N GLU A 282 0.60 4.18 -11.31
CA GLU A 282 1.01 5.50 -11.86
C GLU A 282 0.39 5.77 -13.23
N GLY A 283 -0.41 4.84 -13.78
CA GLY A 283 -0.99 4.96 -15.12
C GLY A 283 -1.76 3.72 -15.56
N PRO A 284 -1.11 2.56 -15.69
CA PRO A 284 -1.77 1.35 -16.18
C PRO A 284 -2.91 0.88 -15.28
N GLU A 285 -3.94 0.28 -15.89
CA GLU A 285 -5.10 -0.26 -15.20
C GLU A 285 -5.10 -1.79 -15.27
N ILE A 286 -5.57 -2.43 -14.20
CA ILE A 286 -5.82 -3.88 -14.12
C ILE A 286 -7.32 -4.09 -14.00
N TYR A 287 -7.92 -4.72 -14.99
CA TYR A 287 -9.37 -4.91 -15.08
C TYR A 287 -9.82 -6.22 -14.43
N ASP A 288 -9.00 -7.28 -14.56
CA ASP A 288 -9.34 -8.61 -14.08
C ASP A 288 -8.07 -9.35 -13.62
N LEU A 289 -8.19 -10.09 -12.52
CA LEU A 289 -7.10 -10.88 -11.95
C LEU A 289 -7.65 -12.09 -11.20
N TYR A 290 -7.36 -13.29 -11.70
CA TYR A 290 -7.84 -14.53 -11.11
C TYR A 290 -6.89 -15.69 -11.37
N VAL A 291 -7.01 -16.77 -10.59
CA VAL A 291 -6.33 -18.04 -10.82
C VAL A 291 -7.35 -19.08 -11.30
N GLU A 292 -7.04 -19.74 -12.40
CA GLU A 292 -7.79 -20.85 -12.98
C GLU A 292 -6.82 -21.86 -13.59
N ASP A 293 -7.07 -23.15 -13.43
CA ASP A 293 -6.26 -24.26 -14.00
C ASP A 293 -4.74 -24.15 -13.71
N GLY A 294 -4.38 -23.63 -12.52
CA GLY A 294 -2.99 -23.47 -12.12
C GLY A 294 -2.26 -22.33 -12.81
N LYS A 295 -2.99 -21.41 -13.42
CA LYS A 295 -2.47 -20.19 -14.03
C LYS A 295 -3.12 -18.95 -13.42
N VAL A 296 -2.34 -17.90 -13.23
CA VAL A 296 -2.86 -16.56 -12.93
C VAL A 296 -3.11 -15.84 -14.25
N HIS A 297 -4.34 -15.39 -14.43
CA HIS A 297 -4.81 -14.63 -15.59
C HIS A 297 -4.92 -13.16 -15.21
N ILE A 298 -4.45 -12.29 -16.08
CA ILE A 298 -4.57 -10.83 -15.92
C ILE A 298 -5.08 -10.19 -17.21
N LYS A 299 -6.05 -9.25 -17.06
CA LYS A 299 -6.45 -8.30 -18.10
C LYS A 299 -6.09 -6.90 -17.65
N CYS A 300 -5.49 -6.13 -18.53
CA CYS A 300 -5.00 -4.79 -18.21
C CYS A 300 -5.19 -3.81 -19.38
N SER A 301 -4.95 -2.53 -19.11
CA SER A 301 -4.80 -1.52 -20.15
C SER A 301 -3.64 -1.86 -21.08
N PRO A 302 -3.57 -1.27 -22.30
CA PRO A 302 -2.49 -1.48 -23.24
C PRO A 302 -1.11 -1.34 -22.59
N ALA A 303 -0.30 -2.39 -22.62
CA ALA A 303 0.99 -2.46 -21.95
C ALA A 303 2.12 -2.82 -22.92
N ASP A 304 3.30 -2.23 -22.71
CA ASP A 304 4.56 -2.65 -23.34
C ASP A 304 4.97 -4.02 -22.82
N ARG A 305 4.80 -4.25 -21.53
CA ARG A 305 5.09 -5.56 -20.91
C ARG A 305 4.28 -5.82 -19.67
N VAL A 306 4.01 -7.09 -19.44
CA VAL A 306 3.47 -7.62 -18.20
C VAL A 306 4.44 -8.66 -17.65
N THR A 307 4.79 -8.54 -16.36
CA THR A 307 5.75 -9.47 -15.72
C THR A 307 5.13 -10.06 -14.47
N CYS A 308 5.37 -11.36 -14.26
CA CYS A 308 5.04 -12.07 -13.04
C CYS A 308 6.33 -12.42 -12.30
N LEU A 309 6.53 -11.85 -11.13
CA LEU A 309 7.66 -12.12 -10.26
C LEU A 309 7.24 -13.10 -9.17
N TYR A 310 8.09 -14.08 -8.88
CA TYR A 310 7.87 -15.07 -7.84
C TYR A 310 8.89 -14.94 -6.71
N GLU A 311 8.62 -15.57 -5.58
CA GLU A 311 9.59 -15.69 -4.48
C GLU A 311 10.89 -16.35 -4.94
N LYS A 312 10.77 -17.43 -5.72
CA LYS A 312 11.93 -18.14 -6.27
C LYS A 312 12.48 -17.42 -7.51
N ARG A 313 13.68 -17.83 -7.96
CA ARG A 313 14.33 -17.25 -9.17
C ARG A 313 13.69 -17.71 -10.47
N VAL A 314 12.38 -17.75 -10.50
CA VAL A 314 11.55 -17.97 -11.66
C VAL A 314 10.83 -16.68 -11.96
N CYS A 315 10.59 -16.37 -13.21
CA CYS A 315 9.78 -15.20 -13.59
C CYS A 315 9.05 -15.51 -14.90
N GLY A 316 7.89 -14.90 -15.07
CA GLY A 316 7.15 -14.85 -16.31
C GLY A 316 7.20 -13.44 -16.88
N ALA A 317 7.30 -13.32 -18.21
CA ALA A 317 7.21 -12.03 -18.87
C ALA A 317 6.53 -12.17 -20.23
N LYS A 318 5.64 -11.23 -20.55
CA LYS A 318 5.07 -11.05 -21.88
C LYS A 318 5.36 -9.62 -22.32
N PHE A 319 5.95 -9.48 -23.49
CA PHE A 319 6.24 -8.19 -24.11
C PHE A 319 5.34 -8.00 -25.33
N ALA A 320 4.99 -6.75 -25.61
CA ALA A 320 4.50 -6.35 -26.92
C ALA A 320 5.59 -6.61 -27.97
N GLU A 321 5.18 -6.98 -29.18
CA GLU A 321 6.13 -7.07 -30.29
C GLU A 321 6.51 -5.66 -30.77
N ILE A 322 7.74 -5.49 -31.21
CA ILE A 322 8.20 -4.19 -31.73
C ILE A 322 7.35 -3.79 -32.94
N GLY A 323 6.61 -2.69 -32.80
CA GLY A 323 5.66 -2.22 -33.83
C GLY A 323 4.38 -3.08 -33.93
N GLY A 324 4.14 -3.98 -32.99
CA GLY A 324 2.95 -4.82 -32.89
C GLY A 324 1.92 -4.31 -31.89
N GLU A 325 0.92 -5.14 -31.63
CA GLU A 325 -0.14 -4.82 -30.67
C GLU A 325 0.37 -4.87 -29.22
N PRO A 326 -0.13 -3.98 -28.34
CA PRO A 326 0.20 -4.00 -26.93
C PRO A 326 -0.34 -5.25 -26.23
N VAL A 327 0.24 -5.60 -25.11
CA VAL A 327 -0.26 -6.68 -24.24
C VAL A 327 -1.46 -6.17 -23.46
N THR A 328 -2.60 -6.84 -23.60
CA THR A 328 -3.83 -6.53 -22.85
C THR A 328 -4.34 -7.68 -22.00
N GLU A 329 -3.85 -8.90 -22.29
CA GLU A 329 -4.20 -10.12 -21.57
C GLU A 329 -3.03 -11.10 -21.60
N VAL A 330 -2.75 -11.76 -20.48
CA VAL A 330 -1.74 -12.81 -20.39
C VAL A 330 -2.02 -13.73 -19.21
N ALA A 331 -1.53 -14.97 -19.28
CA ALA A 331 -1.54 -15.92 -18.17
C ALA A 331 -0.13 -16.40 -17.85
N PHE A 332 0.17 -16.53 -16.55
CA PHE A 332 1.43 -17.06 -16.03
C PHE A 332 1.15 -18.28 -15.15
N ASP A 333 2.17 -19.08 -14.85
CA ASP A 333 2.01 -20.22 -13.97
C ASP A 333 1.74 -19.75 -12.52
N ALA A 334 0.72 -20.32 -11.88
CA ALA A 334 0.41 -20.15 -10.46
C ALA A 334 0.86 -21.39 -9.68
N ASN A 335 2.12 -21.80 -9.87
CA ASN A 335 2.68 -22.98 -9.21
C ASN A 335 3.03 -22.64 -7.75
N PRO A 336 2.41 -23.29 -6.73
CA PRO A 336 2.67 -23.02 -5.32
C PRO A 336 4.13 -23.29 -4.91
N ASP A 337 4.86 -24.15 -5.64
CA ASP A 337 6.28 -24.41 -5.38
C ASP A 337 7.17 -23.20 -5.67
N TYR A 338 6.66 -22.19 -6.38
CA TYR A 338 7.36 -20.93 -6.66
C TYR A 338 7.20 -19.91 -5.52
N GLY A 339 6.42 -20.23 -4.47
CA GLY A 339 6.09 -19.33 -3.38
C GLY A 339 5.02 -18.30 -3.76
N TYR A 340 5.14 -17.07 -3.25
CA TYR A 340 4.24 -16.00 -3.68
C TYR A 340 4.55 -15.54 -5.11
N PHE A 341 3.56 -14.88 -5.72
CA PHE A 341 3.77 -14.10 -6.94
C PHE A 341 3.16 -12.70 -6.81
N ARG A 342 3.68 -11.75 -7.59
CA ARG A 342 3.08 -10.45 -7.85
C ARG A 342 3.25 -10.08 -9.32
N ILE A 343 2.32 -9.27 -9.85
CA ILE A 343 2.33 -8.88 -11.26
C ILE A 343 2.61 -7.38 -11.38
N THR A 344 3.40 -7.04 -12.39
CA THR A 344 3.69 -5.66 -12.76
C THR A 344 3.28 -5.45 -14.22
N VAL A 345 2.45 -4.44 -14.45
CA VAL A 345 2.07 -3.96 -15.79
C VAL A 345 2.83 -2.67 -16.05
N ARG A 346 3.50 -2.58 -17.20
CA ARG A 346 4.23 -1.38 -17.60
C ARG A 346 3.74 -0.91 -18.96
N ASP A 347 3.35 0.37 -19.06
CA ASP A 347 2.95 0.98 -20.33
C ASP A 347 4.15 1.42 -21.18
N GLU A 348 3.89 1.92 -22.38
CA GLU A 348 4.91 2.40 -23.32
C GLU A 348 5.68 3.64 -22.82
N ARG A 349 5.10 4.39 -21.87
CA ARG A 349 5.72 5.58 -21.25
C ARG A 349 6.61 5.21 -20.08
N GLY A 350 6.54 3.95 -19.62
CA GLY A 350 7.29 3.45 -18.50
C GLY A 350 6.54 3.47 -17.16
N ASN A 351 5.29 4.02 -17.11
CA ASN A 351 4.49 4.00 -15.91
C ASN A 351 4.13 2.57 -15.51
N VAL A 352 3.92 2.37 -14.22
CA VAL A 352 3.77 1.04 -13.62
C VAL A 352 2.44 0.90 -12.90
N ALA A 353 1.80 -0.27 -13.02
CA ALA A 353 0.86 -0.77 -12.02
C ALA A 353 1.43 -2.04 -11.39
N CYS A 354 1.28 -2.17 -10.07
CA CYS A 354 1.80 -3.29 -9.29
C CYS A 354 0.71 -3.89 -8.43
N THR A 355 0.48 -5.20 -8.56
CA THR A 355 -0.45 -5.91 -7.68
C THR A 355 0.18 -6.16 -6.32
N ASN A 356 -0.66 -6.46 -5.34
CA ASN A 356 -0.22 -7.12 -4.11
C ASN A 356 0.49 -8.45 -4.44
N ALA A 357 1.26 -8.97 -3.48
CA ALA A 357 1.77 -10.32 -3.55
C ALA A 357 0.67 -11.30 -3.10
N TYR A 358 0.51 -12.40 -3.85
CA TYR A 358 -0.45 -13.47 -3.57
C TYR A 358 0.30 -14.73 -3.20
N PHE A 359 -0.01 -15.26 -2.04
CA PHE A 359 0.60 -16.48 -1.50
C PHE A 359 -0.25 -17.71 -1.87
N PRO A 360 0.30 -18.94 -1.84
CA PRO A 360 -0.44 -20.15 -2.21
C PRO A 360 -1.81 -20.29 -1.53
N GLU A 361 -1.93 -19.87 -0.27
CA GLU A 361 -3.18 -19.91 0.49
C GLU A 361 -4.25 -18.92 -0.01
N ASP A 362 -3.88 -17.90 -0.76
CA ASP A 362 -4.82 -16.92 -1.30
C ASP A 362 -5.55 -17.45 -2.53
N TYR A 363 -5.00 -18.47 -3.22
CA TYR A 363 -5.55 -18.96 -4.50
C TYR A 363 -5.70 -20.49 -4.59
N LEU A 364 -5.29 -21.26 -3.61
CA LEU A 364 -5.56 -22.70 -3.49
C LEU A 364 -6.81 -22.97 -2.65
#